data_b62ae599fffe92b8a199a73e9aaf428b
#
_entry.id   b62ae599fffe92b8a199a73e9aaf428b
#
_cell.length_a   1.000
_cell.length_b   1.000
_cell.length_c   1.000
_cell.angle_alpha   90.00
_cell.angle_beta   90.00
_cell.angle_gamma   90.00
#
_symmetry.space_group_name_H-M   'P 1'
#
loop_
_entity.id
_entity.type
_entity.pdbx_description
1 polymer ?
#
loop_
_entity_poly.entity_id
_entity_poly.type
_entity_poly.pdbx_seq_one_letter_code
_entity_poly.pdbx_strand_id
1 'polypeptide(L)'
;MDVSRLHDIQGTRNMESSESNPAEKSVRTSGSVIGNSAVQWILGIATFACIFIYHTYPLGLSDFWWHLNTGRWIWTHGVMPVDDPFLYSSASPLDPRAELILRGYPLSQLLFFGTYALAGAKALVILKGVLMTLFYGLLWNHFRRSGLHPITALAIVTALPLLFFRFDELRPQVFSFIFTLLTLQLVEQFLAEERIGKPTNSYMFLLPAIMLLWANLHRGFIIGLGIIGVFLCSEWIARKNGRNPLSDKSFRRFLILSIASSGIAFVNPVGVTATWASFTELSGPFSKVIDEFLGTLRYFEFLGMKQMGYLVVATAVVPALALLYKWRGISMAHWLFLAAFLAAGIMSFRFSLLMVAVVFAIASVYYARDLNRWLAMTKGIPIILLWCIATGFLANSAISRTSLSASALEAGVIPSTAVDYLVRSKPAGNVYNYFEYGGYLSWRLYPQKIFIDQRNLSWNTYEEYSQCWRGDYAKVFGKYRIGVVFYPVHEIPSGKLSRLVGGLLNDKQWGVGYYDGRDIIFIKLDINGNLPLLNKPAVAENIVRHLHG
;
A
#
# COMPACT_ATOMS: atom_id res chain seq x y z
N MET A 1 11.16 32.47 -29.23
CA MET A 1 10.20 33.24 -28.44
C MET A 1 10.61 33.13 -26.98
N ASP A 2 10.87 34.20 -26.49
CA ASP A 2 11.74 34.78 -25.47
C ASP A 2 11.62 34.15 -24.08
N VAL A 3 12.72 33.51 -23.64
CA VAL A 3 12.88 32.86 -22.34
C VAL A 3 13.18 33.88 -21.22
N SER A 4 13.25 35.20 -21.57
CA SER A 4 13.53 36.31 -20.64
C SER A 4 12.45 36.51 -19.56
N ARG A 5 11.23 36.02 -19.75
CA ARG A 5 10.11 36.17 -18.79
C ARG A 5 10.14 35.25 -17.58
N LEU A 6 11.00 34.21 -17.53
CA LEU A 6 11.18 33.38 -16.35
C LEU A 6 12.27 33.91 -15.40
N HIS A 7 13.18 34.75 -15.91
CA HIS A 7 14.19 35.44 -15.10
C HIS A 7 13.63 36.60 -14.28
N ASP A 8 12.57 37.26 -14.77
CA ASP A 8 11.94 38.42 -14.09
C ASP A 8 11.10 38.03 -12.84
N ILE A 9 10.85 36.74 -12.60
CA ILE A 9 10.02 36.33 -11.46
C ILE A 9 10.83 36.14 -10.16
N GLN A 10 12.15 36.04 -10.23
CA GLN A 10 13.01 35.88 -9.03
C GLN A 10 14.12 36.93 -8.88
N GLY A 11 14.43 37.70 -9.95
CA GLY A 11 15.49 38.71 -9.94
C GLY A 11 15.13 40.07 -9.31
N THR A 12 13.86 40.40 -9.17
CA THR A 12 13.40 41.71 -8.68
C THR A 12 13.20 41.82 -7.17
N ARG A 13 13.76 40.89 -6.39
CA ARG A 13 13.59 40.96 -4.92
C ARG A 13 14.73 41.66 -4.18
N ASN A 14 15.81 42.09 -4.82
CA ASN A 14 17.00 42.61 -4.12
C ASN A 14 17.52 44.01 -4.57
N MET A 15 16.76 44.75 -5.34
CA MET A 15 17.15 46.16 -5.65
C MET A 15 15.91 47.03 -5.81
N GLU A 16 15.23 47.31 -4.72
CA GLU A 16 14.41 48.53 -4.57
C GLU A 16 14.11 48.69 -3.07
N SER A 17 15.11 49.18 -2.35
CA SER A 17 14.89 49.88 -1.10
C SER A 17 14.58 51.32 -1.47
N SER A 18 13.35 51.70 -1.38
CA SER A 18 12.73 52.99 -1.14
C SER A 18 11.59 53.27 -2.14
N GLU A 19 10.46 53.44 -1.54
CA GLU A 19 9.12 53.81 -2.05
C GLU A 19 8.17 52.62 -2.19
N SER A 20 7.67 52.18 -1.03
CA SER A 20 6.56 51.26 -0.93
C SER A 20 5.25 51.94 -1.40
N ASN A 21 4.72 51.48 -2.52
CA ASN A 21 3.39 51.83 -3.01
C ASN A 21 2.33 51.52 -1.92
N PRO A 22 1.53 52.50 -1.44
CA PRO A 22 0.52 52.30 -0.40
C PRO A 22 -0.50 51.22 -0.73
N ALA A 23 -0.69 50.87 -2.01
CA ALA A 23 -1.61 49.84 -2.47
C ALA A 23 -1.11 48.39 -2.19
N GLU A 24 0.21 48.14 -2.08
CA GLU A 24 0.75 46.82 -1.76
C GLU A 24 0.76 46.53 -0.23
N LYS A 25 0.70 47.58 0.59
CA LYS A 25 0.61 47.43 2.06
C LYS A 25 -0.78 47.02 2.56
N SER A 26 -1.84 47.14 1.75
CA SER A 26 -3.22 46.88 2.17
C SER A 26 -3.65 45.40 2.06
N VAL A 27 -2.82 44.50 1.53
CA VAL A 27 -3.14 43.06 1.44
C VAL A 27 -2.47 42.24 2.59
N ARG A 28 -1.95 42.89 3.61
CA ARG A 28 -1.82 42.20 4.91
C ARG A 28 -3.23 42.14 5.49
N THR A 29 -3.92 41.02 5.25
CA THR A 29 -5.18 40.65 5.91
C THR A 29 -4.93 40.45 7.38
N SER A 30 -4.69 41.54 8.11
CA SER A 30 -4.77 41.59 9.57
C SER A 30 -6.21 41.28 9.93
N GLY A 31 -6.48 40.07 10.41
CA GLY A 31 -7.78 39.68 10.96
C GLY A 31 -8.48 38.48 10.34
N SER A 32 -7.96 37.86 9.24
CA SER A 32 -8.55 36.60 8.77
C SER A 32 -8.05 35.42 9.61
N VAL A 33 -8.97 34.60 10.09
CA VAL A 33 -8.69 33.33 10.80
C VAL A 33 -7.66 32.49 10.05
N ILE A 34 -7.68 32.55 8.72
CA ILE A 34 -6.80 31.81 7.79
C ILE A 34 -5.34 32.30 7.86
N GLY A 35 -5.11 33.60 8.12
CA GLY A 35 -3.76 34.19 8.22
C GLY A 35 -3.06 33.93 9.55
N ASN A 36 -3.78 33.47 10.56
CA ASN A 36 -3.23 33.24 11.89
C ASN A 36 -2.41 31.95 11.94
N SER A 37 -1.10 32.06 12.21
CA SER A 37 -0.20 30.92 12.29
C SER A 37 -0.57 29.92 13.38
N ALA A 38 -1.08 30.39 14.54
CA ALA A 38 -1.52 29.51 15.62
C ALA A 38 -2.70 28.64 15.19
N VAL A 39 -3.67 29.22 14.47
CA VAL A 39 -4.81 28.48 13.91
C VAL A 39 -4.32 27.41 12.91
N GLN A 40 -3.39 27.75 12.01
CA GLN A 40 -2.82 26.81 11.07
C GLN A 40 -2.12 25.62 11.77
N TRP A 41 -1.41 25.86 12.86
CA TRP A 41 -0.78 24.81 13.66
C TRP A 41 -1.82 23.91 14.33
N ILE A 42 -2.86 24.49 14.94
CA ILE A 42 -3.96 23.72 15.56
C ILE A 42 -4.65 22.83 14.54
N LEU A 43 -5.02 23.39 13.38
CA LEU A 43 -5.63 22.62 12.28
C LEU A 43 -4.70 21.53 11.76
N GLY A 44 -3.40 21.79 11.67
CA GLY A 44 -2.38 20.81 11.28
C GLY A 44 -2.31 19.65 12.27
N ILE A 45 -2.19 19.94 13.56
CA ILE A 45 -2.16 18.91 14.61
C ILE A 45 -3.45 18.08 14.58
N ALA A 46 -4.61 18.73 14.50
CA ALA A 46 -5.90 18.04 14.41
C ALA A 46 -5.98 17.13 13.19
N THR A 47 -5.56 17.62 12.01
CA THR A 47 -5.52 16.84 10.78
C THR A 47 -4.67 15.58 10.94
N PHE A 48 -3.43 15.71 11.37
CA PHE A 48 -2.52 14.56 11.47
C PHE A 48 -2.89 13.62 12.62
N ALA A 49 -3.47 14.11 13.70
CA ALA A 49 -4.05 13.26 14.74
C ALA A 49 -5.24 12.45 14.20
N CYS A 50 -6.16 13.08 13.45
CA CYS A 50 -7.28 12.36 12.82
C CYS A 50 -6.80 11.32 11.81
N ILE A 51 -5.82 11.65 10.94
CA ILE A 51 -5.24 10.70 9.99
C ILE A 51 -4.60 9.52 10.74
N PHE A 52 -3.81 9.80 11.78
CA PHE A 52 -3.19 8.75 12.60
C PHE A 52 -4.24 7.81 13.19
N ILE A 53 -5.24 8.35 13.89
CA ILE A 53 -6.29 7.54 14.54
C ILE A 53 -7.10 6.78 13.49
N TYR A 54 -7.44 7.41 12.36
CA TYR A 54 -8.15 6.75 11.26
C TYR A 54 -7.44 5.48 10.77
N HIS A 55 -6.10 5.50 10.72
CA HIS A 55 -5.30 4.34 10.28
C HIS A 55 -4.94 3.36 11.42
N THR A 56 -5.45 3.54 12.64
CA THR A 56 -5.23 2.62 13.77
C THR A 56 -6.37 1.61 13.97
N TYR A 57 -7.09 1.22 12.92
CA TYR A 57 -8.11 0.16 13.02
C TYR A 57 -7.47 -1.25 13.12
N PRO A 58 -8.24 -2.27 13.58
CA PRO A 58 -7.75 -3.63 13.81
C PRO A 58 -7.09 -4.26 12.59
N LEU A 59 -6.20 -5.21 12.83
CA LEU A 59 -5.56 -6.02 11.81
C LEU A 59 -6.51 -7.17 11.42
N GLY A 60 -6.82 -7.26 10.12
CA GLY A 60 -7.65 -8.31 9.55
C GLY A 60 -6.84 -9.48 8.97
N LEU A 61 -7.48 -10.23 8.09
CA LEU A 61 -6.81 -11.23 7.26
C LEU A 61 -6.12 -10.51 6.10
N SER A 62 -4.82 -10.40 6.14
CA SER A 62 -4.01 -9.76 5.11
C SER A 62 -2.62 -10.36 5.03
N ASP A 63 -1.87 -9.93 4.01
CA ASP A 63 -0.51 -10.39 3.74
C ASP A 63 0.47 -10.17 4.90
N PHE A 64 0.19 -9.24 5.81
CA PHE A 64 1.13 -8.95 6.89
C PHE A 64 1.45 -10.17 7.77
N TRP A 65 0.54 -11.14 7.91
CA TRP A 65 0.75 -12.33 8.73
C TRP A 65 1.92 -13.19 8.23
N TRP A 66 2.01 -13.39 6.94
CA TRP A 66 3.15 -14.14 6.42
C TRP A 66 4.45 -13.31 6.42
N HIS A 67 4.37 -11.97 6.28
CA HIS A 67 5.53 -11.11 6.50
C HIS A 67 6.00 -11.20 7.96
N LEU A 68 5.07 -11.19 8.90
CA LEU A 68 5.36 -11.34 10.32
C LEU A 68 6.03 -12.69 10.60
N ASN A 69 5.52 -13.76 9.99
CA ASN A 69 6.06 -15.11 10.15
C ASN A 69 7.46 -15.27 9.56
N THR A 70 7.69 -14.71 8.37
CA THR A 70 9.03 -14.69 7.77
C THR A 70 10.00 -13.83 8.60
N GLY A 71 9.55 -12.71 9.14
CA GLY A 71 10.34 -11.90 10.07
C GLY A 71 10.74 -12.67 11.33
N ARG A 72 9.81 -13.48 11.90
CA ARG A 72 10.11 -14.40 13.01
C ARG A 72 11.17 -15.44 12.62
N TRP A 73 11.06 -16.01 11.42
CA TRP A 73 12.05 -16.96 10.91
C TRP A 73 13.45 -16.35 10.86
N ILE A 74 13.57 -15.17 10.20
CA ILE A 74 14.86 -14.48 10.07
C ILE A 74 15.41 -14.12 11.45
N TRP A 75 14.58 -13.62 12.35
CA TRP A 75 14.98 -13.24 13.71
C TRP A 75 15.50 -14.43 14.51
N THR A 76 14.87 -15.59 14.38
CA THR A 76 15.23 -16.78 15.17
C THR A 76 16.39 -17.57 14.59
N HIS A 77 16.58 -17.55 13.25
CA HIS A 77 17.62 -18.35 12.58
C HIS A 77 18.82 -17.52 12.12
N GLY A 78 18.72 -16.17 12.10
CA GLY A 78 19.80 -15.29 11.64
C GLY A 78 20.04 -15.33 10.13
N VAL A 79 19.23 -16.07 9.35
CA VAL A 79 19.36 -16.26 7.90
C VAL A 79 18.01 -16.18 7.21
N MET A 80 18.03 -15.86 5.92
CA MET A 80 16.83 -15.95 5.08
C MET A 80 16.49 -17.43 4.79
N PRO A 81 15.21 -17.80 4.73
CA PRO A 81 14.83 -19.16 4.34
C PRO A 81 15.23 -19.42 2.87
N VAL A 82 15.82 -20.58 2.60
CA VAL A 82 16.18 -21.02 1.25
C VAL A 82 14.95 -21.64 0.57
N ASP A 83 14.28 -22.56 1.28
CA ASP A 83 13.00 -23.15 0.89
C ASP A 83 11.88 -22.58 1.76
N ASP A 84 10.63 -22.83 1.37
CA ASP A 84 9.49 -22.37 2.17
C ASP A 84 9.34 -23.18 3.48
N PRO A 85 9.52 -22.53 4.65
CA PRO A 85 9.35 -23.20 5.92
C PRO A 85 7.90 -23.29 6.39
N PHE A 86 6.93 -22.72 5.66
CA PHE A 86 5.54 -22.56 6.10
C PHE A 86 4.55 -23.41 5.31
N LEU A 87 4.85 -23.73 4.04
CA LEU A 87 3.98 -24.52 3.18
C LEU A 87 4.64 -25.85 2.83
N TYR A 88 3.89 -26.96 3.02
CA TYR A 88 4.36 -28.27 2.57
C TYR A 88 4.08 -28.53 1.09
N SER A 89 3.22 -27.72 0.46
CA SER A 89 2.90 -27.79 -0.97
C SER A 89 3.83 -26.96 -1.85
N SER A 90 4.72 -26.17 -1.25
CA SER A 90 5.67 -25.33 -1.98
C SER A 90 6.67 -26.17 -2.77
N ALA A 91 7.00 -25.71 -3.98
CA ALA A 91 8.05 -26.33 -4.78
C ALA A 91 9.44 -26.07 -4.18
N SER A 92 10.37 -27.00 -4.40
CA SER A 92 11.79 -26.83 -4.11
C SER A 92 12.58 -27.34 -5.34
N PRO A 93 13.49 -26.53 -5.92
CA PRO A 93 13.79 -25.13 -5.56
C PRO A 93 12.63 -24.16 -5.90
N LEU A 94 12.63 -23.00 -5.24
CA LEU A 94 11.67 -21.93 -5.52
C LEU A 94 11.95 -21.34 -6.91
N ASP A 95 10.90 -20.99 -7.65
CA ASP A 95 11.03 -20.18 -8.85
C ASP A 95 11.40 -18.71 -8.51
N PRO A 96 11.89 -17.90 -9.47
CA PRO A 96 12.33 -16.53 -9.21
C PRO A 96 11.24 -15.63 -8.60
N ARG A 97 9.95 -15.85 -8.91
CA ARG A 97 8.83 -15.11 -8.33
C ARG A 97 8.60 -15.50 -6.87
N ALA A 98 8.57 -16.81 -6.60
CA ALA A 98 8.41 -17.34 -5.25
C ALA A 98 9.58 -16.90 -4.35
N GLU A 99 10.81 -16.93 -4.87
CA GLU A 99 12.00 -16.44 -4.20
C GLU A 99 11.87 -14.95 -3.86
N LEU A 100 11.45 -14.11 -4.81
CA LEU A 100 11.20 -12.68 -4.58
C LEU A 100 10.17 -12.46 -3.46
N ILE A 101 9.06 -13.18 -3.47
CA ILE A 101 8.01 -13.02 -2.47
C ILE A 101 8.49 -13.46 -1.09
N LEU A 102 9.23 -14.56 -1.00
CA LEU A 102 9.71 -15.07 0.28
C LEU A 102 10.86 -14.22 0.86
N ARG A 103 11.82 -13.79 0.01
CA ARG A 103 13.12 -13.23 0.41
C ARG A 103 13.30 -11.75 0.09
N GLY A 104 12.41 -11.15 -0.72
CA GLY A 104 12.57 -9.79 -1.24
C GLY A 104 12.28 -8.65 -0.26
N TYR A 105 11.88 -8.94 0.99
CA TYR A 105 11.42 -7.93 1.95
C TYR A 105 12.06 -8.02 3.35
N PRO A 106 13.36 -8.33 3.50
CA PRO A 106 13.94 -8.71 4.80
C PRO A 106 13.77 -7.62 5.86
N LEU A 107 13.99 -6.35 5.51
CA LEU A 107 13.91 -5.27 6.49
C LEU A 107 12.47 -4.99 6.94
N SER A 108 11.46 -5.06 6.05
CA SER A 108 10.07 -4.86 6.48
C SER A 108 9.57 -6.04 7.32
N GLN A 109 9.96 -7.27 6.98
CA GLN A 109 9.62 -8.46 7.73
C GLN A 109 10.22 -8.43 9.14
N LEU A 110 11.50 -8.07 9.27
CA LEU A 110 12.17 -7.86 10.56
C LEU A 110 11.56 -6.72 11.36
N LEU A 111 11.23 -5.60 10.71
CA LEU A 111 10.58 -4.45 11.36
C LEU A 111 9.20 -4.85 11.93
N PHE A 112 8.39 -5.57 11.16
CA PHE A 112 7.08 -6.02 11.62
C PHE A 112 7.20 -7.00 12.78
N PHE A 113 8.09 -8.00 12.66
CA PHE A 113 8.29 -8.94 13.76
C PHE A 113 8.89 -8.28 15.00
N GLY A 114 9.90 -7.42 14.86
CA GLY A 114 10.49 -6.68 15.98
C GLY A 114 9.46 -5.79 16.70
N THR A 115 8.61 -5.10 15.92
CA THR A 115 7.51 -4.29 16.48
C THR A 115 6.51 -5.16 17.24
N TYR A 116 6.14 -6.33 16.69
CA TYR A 116 5.27 -7.29 17.37
C TYR A 116 5.92 -7.84 18.65
N ALA A 117 7.19 -8.19 18.60
CA ALA A 117 7.92 -8.73 19.75
C ALA A 117 8.02 -7.73 20.91
N LEU A 118 8.06 -6.42 20.60
CA LEU A 118 8.12 -5.35 21.61
C LEU A 118 6.79 -5.18 22.36
N ALA A 119 5.65 -5.11 21.66
CA ALA A 119 4.36 -4.80 22.29
C ALA A 119 3.15 -5.43 21.58
N GLY A 120 3.34 -6.54 20.89
CA GLY A 120 2.26 -7.33 20.28
C GLY A 120 1.56 -6.64 19.11
N ALA A 121 0.34 -7.10 18.81
CA ALA A 121 -0.45 -6.63 17.68
C ALA A 121 -0.80 -5.13 17.77
N LYS A 122 -0.96 -4.58 18.98
CA LYS A 122 -1.23 -3.15 19.18
C LYS A 122 -0.09 -2.26 18.66
N ALA A 123 1.16 -2.69 18.85
CA ALA A 123 2.31 -1.95 18.33
C ALA A 123 2.32 -1.92 16.78
N LEU A 124 1.88 -3.00 16.13
CA LEU A 124 1.74 -3.04 14.66
C LEU A 124 0.64 -2.09 14.17
N VAL A 125 -0.48 -2.00 14.89
CA VAL A 125 -1.54 -1.03 14.59
C VAL A 125 -1.01 0.41 14.68
N ILE A 126 -0.24 0.71 15.72
CA ILE A 126 0.41 2.02 15.90
C ILE A 126 1.42 2.28 14.77
N LEU A 127 2.27 1.30 14.45
CA LEU A 127 3.23 1.40 13.34
C LEU A 127 2.53 1.73 12.02
N LYS A 128 1.40 1.08 11.73
CA LYS A 128 0.57 1.38 10.54
C LYS A 128 0.12 2.84 10.53
N GLY A 129 -0.45 3.31 11.64
CA GLY A 129 -0.85 4.71 11.80
C GLY A 129 0.29 5.69 11.57
N VAL A 130 1.47 5.43 12.14
CA VAL A 130 2.69 6.25 11.96
C VAL A 130 3.12 6.30 10.49
N LEU A 131 3.22 5.14 9.81
CA LEU A 131 3.67 5.07 8.41
C LEU A 131 2.72 5.79 7.46
N MET A 132 1.40 5.64 7.64
CA MET A 132 0.42 6.35 6.83
C MET A 132 0.42 7.85 7.12
N THR A 133 0.55 8.24 8.38
CA THR A 133 0.69 9.67 8.75
C THR A 133 1.95 10.29 8.12
N LEU A 134 3.06 9.56 8.09
CA LEU A 134 4.28 9.98 7.41
C LEU A 134 4.07 10.18 5.90
N PHE A 135 3.37 9.26 5.23
CA PHE A 135 3.04 9.40 3.81
C PHE A 135 2.25 10.70 3.53
N TYR A 136 1.18 10.94 4.28
CA TYR A 136 0.37 12.17 4.13
C TYR A 136 1.15 13.43 4.56
N GLY A 137 2.04 13.30 5.54
CA GLY A 137 2.96 14.37 5.95
C GLY A 137 3.94 14.77 4.84
N LEU A 138 4.50 13.80 4.13
CA LEU A 138 5.34 14.05 2.95
C LEU A 138 4.55 14.72 1.83
N LEU A 139 3.33 14.29 1.57
CA LEU A 139 2.47 14.91 0.56
C LEU A 139 2.12 16.36 0.93
N TRP A 140 1.76 16.60 2.20
CA TRP A 140 1.55 17.96 2.71
C TRP A 140 2.82 18.82 2.58
N ASN A 141 4.00 18.30 2.92
CA ASN A 141 5.27 19.00 2.75
C ASN A 141 5.55 19.36 1.28
N HIS A 142 5.24 18.45 0.35
CA HIS A 142 5.34 18.73 -1.08
C HIS A 142 4.43 19.89 -1.51
N PHE A 143 3.17 19.90 -1.09
CA PHE A 143 2.23 21.00 -1.36
C PHE A 143 2.73 22.32 -0.80
N ARG A 144 3.28 22.32 0.41
CA ARG A 144 3.87 23.52 1.03
C ARG A 144 5.08 24.05 0.26
N ARG A 145 5.96 23.16 -0.19
CA ARG A 145 7.11 23.53 -1.03
C ARG A 145 6.70 24.06 -2.41
N SER A 146 5.61 23.57 -2.97
CA SER A 146 5.01 24.09 -4.21
C SER A 146 4.35 25.47 -4.03
N GLY A 147 4.32 26.00 -2.81
CA GLY A 147 3.74 27.32 -2.50
C GLY A 147 2.23 27.31 -2.25
N LEU A 148 1.63 26.14 -2.10
CA LEU A 148 0.21 26.05 -1.76
C LEU A 148 -0.04 26.51 -0.32
N HIS A 149 -1.15 27.24 -0.13
CA HIS A 149 -1.52 27.74 1.21
C HIS A 149 -1.70 26.59 2.20
N PRO A 150 -1.27 26.71 3.50
CA PRO A 150 -1.33 25.63 4.48
C PRO A 150 -2.71 24.99 4.60
N ILE A 151 -3.75 25.78 4.69
CA ILE A 151 -5.14 25.30 4.88
C ILE A 151 -5.62 24.52 3.66
N THR A 152 -5.29 24.96 2.44
CA THR A 152 -5.63 24.21 1.21
C THR A 152 -4.90 22.87 1.19
N ALA A 153 -3.62 22.86 1.53
CA ALA A 153 -2.84 21.64 1.64
C ALA A 153 -3.41 20.67 2.70
N LEU A 154 -3.79 21.19 3.87
CA LEU A 154 -4.43 20.39 4.92
C LEU A 154 -5.78 19.82 4.47
N ALA A 155 -6.64 20.62 3.82
CA ALA A 155 -7.92 20.14 3.31
C ALA A 155 -7.77 18.97 2.33
N ILE A 156 -6.79 19.07 1.41
CA ILE A 156 -6.51 18.00 0.45
C ILE A 156 -6.03 16.73 1.16
N VAL A 157 -5.02 16.81 2.03
CA VAL A 157 -4.50 15.61 2.71
C VAL A 157 -5.49 14.98 3.67
N THR A 158 -6.45 15.76 4.21
CA THR A 158 -7.53 15.25 5.06
C THR A 158 -8.58 14.50 4.24
N ALA A 159 -8.86 14.94 3.01
CA ALA A 159 -9.87 14.31 2.15
C ALA A 159 -9.38 13.01 1.50
N LEU A 160 -8.09 12.89 1.20
CA LEU A 160 -7.53 11.75 0.47
C LEU A 160 -7.71 10.39 1.18
N PRO A 161 -7.51 10.23 2.50
CA PRO A 161 -7.72 8.96 3.19
C PRO A 161 -9.12 8.38 2.98
N LEU A 162 -10.14 9.23 2.84
CA LEU A 162 -11.53 8.80 2.63
C LEU A 162 -11.74 8.05 1.32
N LEU A 163 -10.90 8.29 0.31
CA LEU A 163 -10.94 7.62 -0.98
C LEU A 163 -10.23 6.26 -0.97
N PHE A 164 -9.35 6.03 0.01
CA PHE A 164 -8.40 4.91 -0.02
C PHE A 164 -8.44 4.03 1.23
N PHE A 165 -9.63 3.79 1.76
CA PHE A 165 -9.84 2.99 2.97
C PHE A 165 -9.37 1.52 2.90
N ARG A 166 -9.03 1.02 1.69
CA ARG A 166 -8.48 -0.33 1.44
C ARG A 166 -6.95 -0.37 1.33
N PHE A 167 -6.26 0.79 1.27
CA PHE A 167 -4.79 0.85 1.18
C PHE A 167 -4.10 0.91 2.53
N ASP A 168 -4.85 0.91 3.59
CA ASP A 168 -4.35 1.09 4.94
C ASP A 168 -4.04 -0.24 5.64
N GLU A 169 -3.98 -1.34 4.91
CA GLU A 169 -3.43 -2.60 5.43
C GLU A 169 -1.94 -2.48 5.70
N LEU A 170 -1.48 -3.11 6.78
CA LEU A 170 -0.06 -3.13 7.12
C LEU A 170 0.68 -4.10 6.20
N ARG A 171 1.18 -3.57 5.08
CA ARG A 171 1.96 -4.31 4.09
C ARG A 171 3.25 -3.57 3.76
N PRO A 172 4.32 -4.23 3.30
CA PRO A 172 5.54 -3.56 2.85
C PRO A 172 5.33 -2.50 1.77
N GLN A 173 4.22 -2.55 1.05
CA GLN A 173 3.84 -1.57 0.01
C GLN A 173 3.79 -0.13 0.53
N VAL A 174 3.47 0.10 1.81
CA VAL A 174 3.44 1.44 2.41
C VAL A 174 4.79 2.15 2.32
N PHE A 175 5.89 1.41 2.38
CA PHE A 175 7.23 1.99 2.19
C PHE A 175 7.41 2.53 0.77
N SER A 176 6.84 1.88 -0.25
CA SER A 176 6.87 2.41 -1.61
C SER A 176 6.07 3.68 -1.79
N PHE A 177 4.97 3.86 -1.07
CA PHE A 177 4.23 5.13 -1.08
C PHE A 177 5.10 6.26 -0.51
N ILE A 178 5.76 6.02 0.62
CA ILE A 178 6.65 6.97 1.28
C ILE A 178 7.86 7.29 0.40
N PHE A 179 8.56 6.28 -0.08
CA PHE A 179 9.79 6.47 -0.86
C PHE A 179 9.55 7.03 -2.24
N THR A 180 8.38 6.79 -2.87
CA THR A 180 8.00 7.45 -4.13
C THR A 180 7.95 8.97 -3.95
N LEU A 181 7.22 9.46 -2.94
CA LEU A 181 7.14 10.90 -2.67
C LEU A 181 8.48 11.49 -2.24
N LEU A 182 9.22 10.75 -1.41
CA LEU A 182 10.53 11.21 -0.94
C LEU A 182 11.53 11.33 -2.08
N THR A 183 11.61 10.34 -2.97
CA THR A 183 12.50 10.35 -4.14
C THR A 183 12.11 11.46 -5.11
N LEU A 184 10.82 11.62 -5.40
CA LEU A 184 10.31 12.68 -6.25
C LEU A 184 10.73 14.07 -5.71
N GLN A 185 10.44 14.35 -4.44
CA GLN A 185 10.76 15.62 -3.80
C GLN A 185 12.27 15.90 -3.76
N LEU A 186 13.06 14.87 -3.48
CA LEU A 186 14.51 14.99 -3.38
C LEU A 186 15.14 15.37 -4.73
N VAL A 187 14.71 14.70 -5.81
CA VAL A 187 15.24 14.96 -7.15
C VAL A 187 14.75 16.31 -7.66
N GLU A 188 13.45 16.64 -7.51
CA GLU A 188 12.90 17.95 -7.91
C GLU A 188 13.60 19.10 -7.21
N GLN A 189 13.82 18.98 -5.90
CA GLN A 189 14.51 20.00 -5.13
C GLN A 189 15.97 20.17 -5.58
N PHE A 190 16.68 19.08 -5.80
CA PHE A 190 18.05 19.12 -6.34
C PHE A 190 18.08 19.85 -7.69
N LEU A 191 17.23 19.46 -8.63
CA LEU A 191 17.18 20.09 -9.95
C LEU A 191 16.84 21.57 -9.89
N ALA A 192 15.90 21.95 -9.01
CA ALA A 192 15.52 23.35 -8.82
C ALA A 192 16.65 24.20 -8.24
N GLU A 193 17.35 23.71 -7.22
CA GLU A 193 18.45 24.42 -6.57
C GLU A 193 19.68 24.56 -7.48
N GLU A 194 20.05 23.51 -8.22
CA GLU A 194 21.16 23.54 -9.18
C GLU A 194 20.90 24.53 -10.33
N ARG A 195 19.65 24.69 -10.80
CA ARG A 195 19.30 25.65 -11.85
C ARG A 195 19.45 27.11 -11.44
N ILE A 196 19.26 27.42 -10.15
CA ILE A 196 19.42 28.79 -9.62
C ILE A 196 20.81 29.04 -9.01
N GLY A 197 21.74 28.08 -9.18
CA GLY A 197 23.11 28.21 -8.70
C GLY A 197 23.23 28.25 -7.18
N LYS A 198 22.23 27.78 -6.43
CA LYS A 198 22.38 27.61 -4.97
C LYS A 198 23.39 26.50 -4.66
N PRO A 199 24.21 26.67 -3.61
CA PRO A 199 25.09 25.58 -3.18
C PRO A 199 24.23 24.35 -2.87
N THR A 200 24.52 23.25 -3.55
CA THR A 200 23.77 22.01 -3.39
C THR A 200 23.90 21.52 -1.96
N ASN A 201 22.79 21.44 -1.28
CA ASN A 201 22.74 20.78 0.02
C ASN A 201 23.13 19.30 -0.16
N SER A 202 23.86 18.76 0.82
CA SER A 202 24.33 17.37 0.80
C SER A 202 23.25 16.30 0.80
N TYR A 203 21.96 16.69 0.91
CA TYR A 203 20.83 15.75 1.00
C TYR A 203 20.65 14.85 -0.24
N MET A 204 21.10 15.28 -1.44
CA MET A 204 21.03 14.41 -2.63
C MET A 204 21.91 13.15 -2.49
N PHE A 205 22.94 13.16 -1.63
CA PHE A 205 23.72 11.99 -1.29
C PHE A 205 22.92 10.94 -0.48
N LEU A 206 21.73 11.29 0.03
CA LEU A 206 20.80 10.34 0.64
C LEU A 206 20.13 9.44 -0.39
N LEU A 207 20.10 9.81 -1.68
CA LEU A 207 19.40 9.03 -2.70
C LEU A 207 19.87 7.57 -2.80
N PRO A 208 21.18 7.26 -2.81
CA PRO A 208 21.63 5.87 -2.75
C PRO A 208 21.17 5.13 -1.48
N ALA A 209 21.20 5.78 -0.32
CA ALA A 209 20.74 5.18 0.94
C ALA A 209 19.22 4.90 0.92
N ILE A 210 18.45 5.83 0.37
CA ILE A 210 17.01 5.67 0.16
C ILE A 210 16.73 4.46 -0.75
N MET A 211 17.45 4.33 -1.87
CA MET A 211 17.27 3.22 -2.81
C MET A 211 17.69 1.87 -2.20
N LEU A 212 18.77 1.84 -1.40
CA LEU A 212 19.17 0.64 -0.67
C LEU A 212 18.10 0.19 0.34
N LEU A 213 17.59 1.12 1.14
CA LEU A 213 16.54 0.85 2.11
C LEU A 213 15.26 0.39 1.42
N TRP A 214 14.85 1.09 0.37
CA TRP A 214 13.64 0.76 -0.38
C TRP A 214 13.70 -0.64 -0.99
N ALA A 215 14.82 -0.99 -1.63
CA ALA A 215 15.02 -2.30 -2.24
C ALA A 215 14.98 -3.48 -1.24
N ASN A 216 15.29 -3.23 0.03
CA ASN A 216 15.23 -4.22 1.11
C ASN A 216 13.93 -4.17 1.93
N LEU A 217 13.12 -3.11 1.77
CA LEU A 217 11.82 -2.97 2.41
C LEU A 217 10.66 -3.42 1.50
N HIS A 218 10.72 -3.11 0.19
CA HIS A 218 9.66 -3.47 -0.77
C HIS A 218 10.14 -3.44 -2.22
N ARG A 219 9.72 -4.40 -3.01
CA ARG A 219 10.00 -4.51 -4.46
C ARG A 219 9.61 -3.28 -5.30
N GLY A 220 8.80 -2.36 -4.75
CA GLY A 220 8.41 -1.11 -5.40
C GLY A 220 9.56 -0.13 -5.65
N PHE A 221 10.81 -0.43 -5.25
CA PHE A 221 12.01 0.35 -5.58
C PHE A 221 12.19 0.58 -7.10
N ILE A 222 11.58 -0.28 -7.93
CA ILE A 222 11.51 -0.11 -9.39
C ILE A 222 10.87 1.23 -9.77
N ILE A 223 9.87 1.71 -9.01
CA ILE A 223 9.27 3.03 -9.21
C ILE A 223 10.35 4.11 -9.02
N GLY A 224 11.21 3.95 -8.01
CA GLY A 224 12.34 4.86 -7.77
C GLY A 224 13.33 4.89 -8.93
N LEU A 225 13.68 3.72 -9.49
CA LEU A 225 14.49 3.64 -10.71
C LEU A 225 13.82 4.36 -11.88
N GLY A 226 12.50 4.18 -12.04
CA GLY A 226 11.70 4.88 -13.04
C GLY A 226 11.72 6.40 -12.86
N ILE A 227 11.56 6.90 -11.63
CA ILE A 227 11.63 8.34 -11.31
C ILE A 227 13.00 8.91 -11.70
N ILE A 228 14.08 8.27 -11.26
CA ILE A 228 15.44 8.68 -11.58
C ILE A 228 15.67 8.69 -13.09
N GLY A 229 15.26 7.62 -13.78
CA GLY A 229 15.39 7.49 -15.24
C GLY A 229 14.65 8.58 -16.01
N VAL A 230 13.39 8.88 -15.63
CA VAL A 230 12.58 9.93 -16.26
C VAL A 230 13.23 11.30 -16.11
N PHE A 231 13.74 11.63 -14.91
CA PHE A 231 14.44 12.91 -14.73
C PHE A 231 15.74 12.98 -15.52
N LEU A 232 16.54 11.90 -15.54
CA LEU A 232 17.77 11.86 -16.36
C LEU A 232 17.47 12.04 -17.84
N CYS A 233 16.48 11.31 -18.38
CA CYS A 233 16.06 11.44 -19.77
C CYS A 233 15.57 12.87 -20.08
N SER A 234 14.77 13.45 -19.17
CA SER A 234 14.28 14.82 -19.31
C SER A 234 15.41 15.84 -19.36
N GLU A 235 16.41 15.73 -18.48
CA GLU A 235 17.58 16.63 -18.47
C GLU A 235 18.48 16.43 -19.69
N TRP A 236 18.68 15.20 -20.13
CA TRP A 236 19.43 14.90 -21.35
C TRP A 236 18.80 15.51 -22.60
N ILE A 237 17.46 15.43 -22.72
CA ILE A 237 16.70 16.07 -23.82
C ILE A 237 16.74 17.58 -23.70
N ALA A 238 16.61 18.15 -22.50
CA ALA A 238 16.74 19.59 -22.28
C ALA A 238 18.12 20.12 -22.74
N ARG A 239 19.20 19.37 -22.47
CA ARG A 239 20.55 19.70 -22.96
C ARG A 239 20.65 19.68 -24.48
N LYS A 240 20.09 18.66 -25.15
CA LYS A 240 20.11 18.61 -26.63
C LYS A 240 19.32 19.75 -27.26
N ASN A 241 18.24 20.19 -26.64
CA ASN A 241 17.35 21.22 -27.18
C ASN A 241 17.65 22.63 -26.68
N GLY A 242 18.70 22.84 -25.86
CA GLY A 242 19.06 24.12 -25.27
C GLY A 242 17.98 24.74 -24.36
N ARG A 243 17.11 23.91 -23.78
CA ARG A 243 15.98 24.37 -22.94
C ARG A 243 16.35 24.38 -21.46
N ASN A 244 17.06 25.41 -21.03
CA ASN A 244 17.48 25.60 -19.63
C ASN A 244 18.02 24.33 -18.94
N PRO A 245 19.05 23.68 -19.53
CA PRO A 245 19.64 22.46 -18.95
C PRO A 245 20.42 22.79 -17.68
N LEU A 246 20.68 21.75 -16.86
CA LEU A 246 21.68 21.83 -15.80
C LEU A 246 23.05 22.17 -16.38
N SER A 247 23.93 22.79 -15.57
CA SER A 247 25.34 22.92 -15.91
C SER A 247 25.99 21.54 -16.11
N ASP A 248 27.11 21.48 -16.85
CA ASP A 248 27.82 20.20 -17.06
C ASP A 248 28.24 19.54 -15.74
N LYS A 249 28.68 20.34 -14.79
CA LYS A 249 29.07 19.88 -13.45
C LYS A 249 27.88 19.30 -12.70
N SER A 250 26.73 19.99 -12.69
CA SER A 250 25.50 19.55 -12.02
C SER A 250 24.92 18.30 -12.66
N PHE A 251 24.89 18.25 -14.00
CA PHE A 251 24.44 17.08 -14.74
C PHE A 251 25.31 15.84 -14.46
N ARG A 252 26.66 16.00 -14.51
CA ARG A 252 27.60 14.90 -14.18
C ARG A 252 27.37 14.38 -12.77
N ARG A 253 27.17 15.29 -11.81
CA ARG A 253 26.87 14.94 -10.42
C ARG A 253 25.56 14.16 -10.32
N PHE A 254 24.51 14.63 -10.95
CA PHE A 254 23.21 13.95 -11.01
C PHE A 254 23.34 12.55 -11.63
N LEU A 255 24.06 12.42 -12.74
CA LEU A 255 24.30 11.14 -13.41
C LEU A 255 25.04 10.15 -12.50
N ILE A 256 26.13 10.59 -11.85
CA ILE A 256 26.89 9.72 -10.94
C ILE A 256 26.03 9.24 -9.77
N LEU A 257 25.26 10.13 -9.12
CA LEU A 257 24.38 9.77 -8.03
C LEU A 257 23.24 8.86 -8.49
N SER A 258 22.72 9.07 -9.69
CA SER A 258 21.70 8.20 -10.28
C SER A 258 22.21 6.80 -10.57
N ILE A 259 23.41 6.68 -11.15
CA ILE A 259 24.06 5.37 -11.39
C ILE A 259 24.35 4.67 -10.06
N ALA A 260 24.92 5.37 -9.08
CA ALA A 260 25.17 4.81 -7.75
C ALA A 260 23.88 4.34 -7.06
N SER A 261 22.82 5.15 -7.13
CA SER A 261 21.50 4.82 -6.56
C SER A 261 20.87 3.62 -7.25
N SER A 262 20.99 3.53 -8.57
CA SER A 262 20.47 2.40 -9.34
C SER A 262 21.27 1.13 -9.07
N GLY A 263 22.59 1.20 -8.98
CA GLY A 263 23.45 0.05 -8.69
C GLY A 263 23.22 -0.51 -7.29
N ILE A 264 23.14 0.36 -6.27
CA ILE A 264 22.96 -0.05 -4.87
C ILE A 264 21.56 -0.65 -4.61
N ALA A 265 20.54 -0.32 -5.42
CA ALA A 265 19.22 -0.90 -5.32
C ALA A 265 19.19 -2.43 -5.58
N PHE A 266 20.25 -2.97 -6.23
CA PHE A 266 20.39 -4.42 -6.42
C PHE A 266 21.12 -5.11 -5.25
N VAL A 267 21.55 -4.37 -4.22
CA VAL A 267 22.08 -4.92 -2.98
C VAL A 267 20.91 -5.31 -2.08
N ASN A 268 20.30 -6.43 -2.42
CA ASN A 268 19.20 -7.08 -1.68
C ASN A 268 19.33 -8.61 -1.85
N PRO A 269 18.66 -9.43 -1.05
CA PRO A 269 18.83 -10.90 -1.08
C PRO A 269 18.51 -11.58 -2.42
N VAL A 270 17.73 -10.95 -3.28
CA VAL A 270 17.28 -11.52 -4.57
C VAL A 270 17.98 -10.86 -5.78
N GLY A 271 18.66 -9.73 -5.56
CA GLY A 271 19.47 -9.05 -6.58
C GLY A 271 18.69 -8.66 -7.84
N VAL A 272 19.32 -8.87 -9.01
CA VAL A 272 18.72 -8.55 -10.32
C VAL A 272 17.50 -9.41 -10.63
N THR A 273 17.45 -10.64 -10.12
CA THR A 273 16.34 -11.57 -10.31
C THR A 273 15.02 -11.01 -9.78
N ALA A 274 15.06 -10.25 -8.67
CA ALA A 274 13.89 -9.57 -8.10
C ALA A 274 13.24 -8.59 -9.09
N THR A 275 14.07 -7.81 -9.78
CA THR A 275 13.60 -6.84 -10.77
C THR A 275 12.91 -7.54 -11.93
N TRP A 276 13.54 -8.58 -12.47
CA TRP A 276 12.97 -9.36 -13.57
C TRP A 276 11.66 -10.04 -13.18
N ALA A 277 11.63 -10.71 -12.02
CA ALA A 277 10.43 -11.37 -11.49
C ALA A 277 9.26 -10.38 -11.28
N SER A 278 9.54 -9.14 -10.89
CA SER A 278 8.49 -8.12 -10.72
C SER A 278 7.85 -7.70 -12.05
N PHE A 279 8.60 -7.70 -13.16
CA PHE A 279 8.03 -7.43 -14.48
C PHE A 279 7.24 -8.63 -15.02
N THR A 280 7.75 -9.85 -14.84
CA THR A 280 7.07 -11.05 -15.33
C THR A 280 5.79 -11.38 -14.56
N GLU A 281 5.65 -10.93 -13.31
CA GLU A 281 4.43 -11.11 -12.53
C GLU A 281 3.21 -10.45 -13.19
N LEU A 282 3.39 -9.29 -13.84
CA LEU A 282 2.30 -8.56 -14.51
C LEU A 282 1.72 -9.34 -15.71
N SER A 283 2.51 -10.20 -16.32
CA SER A 283 2.11 -11.07 -17.46
C SER A 283 1.85 -12.52 -17.05
N GLY A 284 2.13 -12.89 -15.82
CA GLY A 284 1.98 -14.25 -15.30
C GLY A 284 0.52 -14.63 -15.02
N PRO A 285 0.23 -15.93 -14.79
CA PRO A 285 -1.12 -16.42 -14.55
C PRO A 285 -1.78 -15.79 -13.31
N PHE A 286 -1.01 -15.45 -12.29
CA PHE A 286 -1.51 -14.82 -11.06
C PHE A 286 -2.08 -13.41 -11.28
N SER A 287 -1.69 -12.70 -12.34
CA SER A 287 -2.26 -11.40 -12.68
C SER A 287 -3.77 -11.45 -12.96
N LYS A 288 -4.30 -12.64 -13.27
CA LYS A 288 -5.73 -12.86 -13.57
C LYS A 288 -6.56 -13.25 -12.34
N VAL A 289 -5.92 -13.65 -11.25
CA VAL A 289 -6.59 -14.16 -10.04
C VAL A 289 -6.36 -13.29 -8.80
N ILE A 290 -5.41 -12.37 -8.84
CA ILE A 290 -5.17 -11.40 -7.77
C ILE A 290 -6.00 -10.16 -8.05
N ASP A 291 -6.99 -9.89 -7.22
CA ASP A 291 -7.97 -8.82 -7.42
C ASP A 291 -7.33 -7.42 -7.52
N GLU A 292 -6.23 -7.19 -6.84
CA GLU A 292 -5.52 -5.90 -6.86
C GLU A 292 -4.89 -5.55 -8.22
N PHE A 293 -4.71 -6.55 -9.11
CA PHE A 293 -4.29 -6.31 -10.50
C PHE A 293 -5.44 -5.91 -11.42
N LEU A 294 -6.69 -6.03 -10.95
CA LEU A 294 -7.84 -5.48 -11.68
C LEU A 294 -7.67 -3.97 -11.83
N GLY A 295 -8.10 -3.44 -12.96
CA GLY A 295 -8.20 -1.99 -13.15
C GLY A 295 -9.08 -1.37 -12.08
N THR A 296 -8.75 -0.12 -11.66
CA THR A 296 -9.42 0.54 -10.53
C THR A 296 -10.94 0.50 -10.62
N LEU A 297 -11.54 0.75 -11.78
CA LEU A 297 -12.99 0.70 -11.94
C LEU A 297 -13.55 -0.71 -11.74
N ARG A 298 -12.90 -1.74 -12.30
CA ARG A 298 -13.32 -3.14 -12.15
C ARG A 298 -13.17 -3.64 -10.73
N TYR A 299 -12.11 -3.22 -10.03
CA TYR A 299 -11.91 -3.58 -8.63
C TYR A 299 -13.05 -3.06 -7.75
N PHE A 300 -13.42 -1.79 -7.90
CA PHE A 300 -14.54 -1.23 -7.14
C PHE A 300 -15.91 -1.79 -7.57
N GLU A 301 -16.07 -2.16 -8.84
CA GLU A 301 -17.25 -2.86 -9.32
C GLU A 301 -17.36 -4.26 -8.70
N PHE A 302 -16.28 -5.00 -8.62
CA PHE A 302 -16.18 -6.29 -7.93
C PHE A 302 -16.57 -6.19 -6.45
N LEU A 303 -16.21 -5.09 -5.77
CA LEU A 303 -16.61 -4.82 -4.39
C LEU A 303 -18.06 -4.31 -4.25
N GLY A 304 -18.82 -4.17 -5.33
CA GLY A 304 -20.16 -3.55 -5.30
C GLY A 304 -20.14 -2.02 -5.08
N MET A 305 -19.00 -1.37 -5.23
CA MET A 305 -18.76 0.06 -4.92
C MET A 305 -18.40 0.88 -6.17
N LYS A 306 -19.05 0.64 -7.29
CA LYS A 306 -18.74 1.22 -8.61
C LYS A 306 -18.62 2.74 -8.59
N GLN A 307 -19.49 3.45 -7.85
CA GLN A 307 -19.46 4.91 -7.71
C GLN A 307 -18.13 5.41 -7.07
N MET A 308 -17.61 4.66 -6.09
CA MET A 308 -16.32 4.97 -5.49
C MET A 308 -15.18 4.84 -6.51
N GLY A 309 -15.23 3.83 -7.37
CA GLY A 309 -14.26 3.66 -8.46
C GLY A 309 -14.25 4.86 -9.41
N TYR A 310 -15.40 5.35 -9.83
CA TYR A 310 -15.51 6.58 -10.64
C TYR A 310 -14.96 7.80 -9.90
N LEU A 311 -15.25 7.94 -8.60
CA LEU A 311 -14.76 9.05 -7.79
C LEU A 311 -13.23 9.03 -7.69
N VAL A 312 -12.61 7.87 -7.43
CA VAL A 312 -11.15 7.73 -7.35
C VAL A 312 -10.48 8.08 -8.68
N VAL A 313 -11.00 7.57 -9.79
CA VAL A 313 -10.45 7.88 -11.12
C VAL A 313 -10.66 9.35 -11.48
N ALA A 314 -11.85 9.90 -11.24
CA ALA A 314 -12.14 11.31 -11.50
C ALA A 314 -11.24 12.25 -10.68
N THR A 315 -10.94 11.89 -9.43
CA THR A 315 -10.06 12.67 -8.55
C THR A 315 -8.64 12.81 -9.14
N ALA A 316 -8.16 11.84 -9.91
CA ALA A 316 -6.88 11.95 -10.62
C ALA A 316 -7.03 12.59 -12.00
N VAL A 317 -8.03 12.17 -12.79
CA VAL A 317 -8.17 12.58 -14.19
C VAL A 317 -8.54 14.06 -14.31
N VAL A 318 -9.43 14.58 -13.45
CA VAL A 318 -9.84 16.00 -13.53
C VAL A 318 -8.67 16.97 -13.32
N PRO A 319 -7.83 16.86 -12.28
CA PRO A 319 -6.65 17.72 -12.17
C PRO A 319 -5.64 17.52 -13.30
N ALA A 320 -5.48 16.27 -13.79
CA ALA A 320 -4.59 16.00 -14.93
C ALA A 320 -5.08 16.67 -16.21
N LEU A 321 -6.39 16.66 -16.50
CA LEU A 321 -6.97 17.38 -17.62
C LEU A 321 -6.84 18.90 -17.44
N ALA A 322 -7.03 19.42 -16.24
CA ALA A 322 -6.81 20.83 -15.94
C ALA A 322 -5.37 21.28 -16.28
N LEU A 323 -4.37 20.40 -16.09
CA LEU A 323 -2.98 20.69 -16.46
C LEU A 323 -2.80 20.93 -17.97
N LEU A 324 -3.68 20.41 -18.84
CA LEU A 324 -3.64 20.69 -20.28
C LEU A 324 -3.78 22.19 -20.59
N TYR A 325 -4.51 22.95 -19.76
CA TYR A 325 -4.59 24.40 -19.92
C TYR A 325 -3.23 25.08 -19.77
N LYS A 326 -2.31 24.50 -18.99
CA LYS A 326 -0.94 25.00 -18.78
C LYS A 326 0.14 24.21 -19.52
N TRP A 327 -0.23 23.43 -20.54
CA TRP A 327 0.62 22.41 -21.17
C TRP A 327 2.01 22.88 -21.59
N ARG A 328 2.14 24.15 -22.05
CA ARG A 328 3.41 24.75 -22.50
C ARG A 328 4.40 25.01 -21.36
N GLY A 329 3.90 25.16 -20.13
CA GLY A 329 4.72 25.42 -18.94
C GLY A 329 5.11 24.16 -18.17
N ILE A 330 4.54 23.01 -18.51
CA ILE A 330 4.78 21.76 -17.76
C ILE A 330 6.06 21.09 -18.26
N SER A 331 6.90 20.64 -17.32
CA SER A 331 8.14 19.94 -17.64
C SER A 331 7.85 18.58 -18.31
N MET A 332 8.76 18.13 -19.17
CA MET A 332 8.66 16.82 -19.82
C MET A 332 8.60 15.69 -18.78
N ALA A 333 9.38 15.77 -17.71
CA ALA A 333 9.35 14.79 -16.64
C ALA A 333 7.95 14.66 -16.02
N HIS A 334 7.29 15.79 -15.73
CA HIS A 334 5.94 15.80 -15.18
C HIS A 334 4.91 15.20 -16.13
N TRP A 335 5.03 15.44 -17.45
CA TRP A 335 4.17 14.79 -18.44
C TRP A 335 4.35 13.28 -18.46
N LEU A 336 5.59 12.81 -18.40
CA LEU A 336 5.88 11.38 -18.35
C LEU A 336 5.36 10.74 -17.07
N PHE A 337 5.49 11.41 -15.90
CA PHE A 337 4.91 10.93 -14.65
C PHE A 337 3.39 10.90 -14.69
N LEU A 338 2.74 11.95 -15.19
CA LEU A 338 1.29 11.97 -15.35
C LEU A 338 0.82 10.79 -16.21
N ALA A 339 1.44 10.57 -17.37
CA ALA A 339 1.09 9.46 -18.25
C ALA A 339 1.32 8.10 -17.56
N ALA A 340 2.48 7.89 -16.93
CA ALA A 340 2.83 6.62 -16.31
C ALA A 340 1.94 6.29 -15.10
N PHE A 341 1.75 7.24 -14.16
CA PHE A 341 0.96 7.01 -12.96
C PHE A 341 -0.54 6.95 -13.23
N LEU A 342 -1.07 7.74 -14.19
CA LEU A 342 -2.46 7.62 -14.64
C LEU A 342 -2.70 6.23 -15.26
N ALA A 343 -1.86 5.82 -16.20
CA ALA A 343 -1.99 4.51 -16.82
C ALA A 343 -1.89 3.39 -15.77
N ALA A 344 -0.87 3.40 -14.92
CA ALA A 344 -0.69 2.39 -13.88
C ALA A 344 -1.88 2.32 -12.91
N GLY A 345 -2.37 3.48 -12.43
CA GLY A 345 -3.48 3.52 -11.48
C GLY A 345 -4.84 3.18 -12.09
N ILE A 346 -5.08 3.49 -13.37
CA ILE A 346 -6.30 3.08 -14.07
C ILE A 346 -6.27 1.58 -14.36
N MET A 347 -5.11 1.06 -14.79
CA MET A 347 -4.95 -0.34 -15.18
C MET A 347 -4.85 -1.29 -13.99
N SER A 348 -4.42 -0.83 -12.81
CA SER A 348 -4.35 -1.65 -11.60
C SER A 348 -4.67 -0.82 -10.37
N PHE A 349 -5.62 -1.31 -9.59
CA PHE A 349 -6.02 -0.69 -8.32
C PHE A 349 -4.84 -0.49 -7.36
N ARG A 350 -3.86 -1.40 -7.39
CA ARG A 350 -2.64 -1.34 -6.57
C ARG A 350 -1.88 0.00 -6.66
N PHE A 351 -1.99 0.71 -7.79
CA PHE A 351 -1.32 1.99 -8.03
C PHE A 351 -2.23 3.21 -7.87
N SER A 352 -3.52 3.04 -7.56
CA SER A 352 -4.48 4.15 -7.55
C SER A 352 -4.17 5.23 -6.51
N LEU A 353 -3.65 4.86 -5.33
CA LEU A 353 -3.21 5.85 -4.33
C LEU A 353 -2.04 6.69 -4.83
N LEU A 354 -1.02 6.05 -5.43
CA LEU A 354 0.12 6.76 -6.03
C LEU A 354 -0.30 7.60 -7.23
N MET A 355 -1.22 7.11 -8.06
CA MET A 355 -1.81 7.89 -9.15
C MET A 355 -2.36 9.23 -8.66
N VAL A 356 -3.24 9.19 -7.65
CA VAL A 356 -3.84 10.42 -7.11
C VAL A 356 -2.78 11.29 -6.42
N ALA A 357 -1.91 10.72 -5.59
CA ALA A 357 -0.88 11.46 -4.87
C ALA A 357 0.09 12.20 -5.82
N VAL A 358 0.58 11.52 -6.86
CA VAL A 358 1.51 12.10 -7.84
C VAL A 358 0.83 13.16 -8.71
N VAL A 359 -0.42 12.91 -9.16
CA VAL A 359 -1.18 13.91 -9.92
C VAL A 359 -1.39 15.19 -9.10
N PHE A 360 -1.79 15.06 -7.82
CA PHE A 360 -1.95 16.22 -6.94
C PHE A 360 -0.61 16.90 -6.64
N ALA A 361 0.47 16.14 -6.45
CA ALA A 361 1.80 16.70 -6.28
C ALA A 361 2.19 17.56 -7.47
N ILE A 362 2.06 17.04 -8.70
CA ILE A 362 2.35 17.78 -9.93
C ILE A 362 1.40 18.98 -10.09
N ALA A 363 0.09 18.79 -9.91
CA ALA A 363 -0.88 19.87 -10.03
C ALA A 363 -0.58 21.03 -9.07
N SER A 364 -0.11 20.73 -7.84
CA SER A 364 0.25 21.76 -6.87
C SER A 364 1.38 22.67 -7.35
N VAL A 365 2.36 22.13 -8.09
CA VAL A 365 3.48 22.94 -8.65
C VAL A 365 2.98 24.02 -9.61
N TYR A 366 1.95 23.70 -10.40
CA TYR A 366 1.47 24.61 -11.47
C TYR A 366 0.26 25.43 -11.07
N TYR A 367 -0.52 25.00 -10.10
CA TYR A 367 -1.77 25.66 -9.70
C TYR A 367 -1.74 26.31 -8.31
N ALA A 368 -0.66 26.19 -7.53
CA ALA A 368 -0.61 26.76 -6.18
C ALA A 368 -0.97 28.27 -6.17
N ARG A 369 -0.44 29.05 -7.12
CA ARG A 369 -0.71 30.49 -7.21
C ARG A 369 -2.18 30.79 -7.51
N ASP A 370 -2.80 30.04 -8.44
CA ASP A 370 -4.20 30.25 -8.81
C ASP A 370 -5.13 29.84 -7.69
N LEU A 371 -4.84 28.70 -7.03
CA LEU A 371 -5.59 28.24 -5.85
C LEU A 371 -5.48 29.21 -4.68
N ASN A 372 -4.30 29.79 -4.45
CA ASN A 372 -4.11 30.79 -3.41
C ASN A 372 -4.88 32.09 -3.71
N ARG A 373 -4.94 32.53 -4.98
CA ARG A 373 -5.77 33.67 -5.39
C ARG A 373 -7.25 33.37 -5.18
N TRP A 374 -7.72 32.21 -5.59
CA TRP A 374 -9.10 31.78 -5.38
C TRP A 374 -9.43 31.68 -3.88
N LEU A 375 -8.52 31.15 -3.06
CA LEU A 375 -8.66 31.10 -1.61
C LEU A 375 -8.84 32.51 -1.00
N ALA A 376 -8.04 33.47 -1.47
CA ALA A 376 -8.14 34.86 -1.03
C ALA A 376 -9.49 35.50 -1.43
N MET A 377 -9.96 35.29 -2.67
CA MET A 377 -11.25 35.81 -3.16
C MET A 377 -12.44 35.25 -2.39
N THR A 378 -12.39 33.96 -2.03
CA THR A 378 -13.47 33.26 -1.29
C THR A 378 -13.35 33.38 0.23
N LYS A 379 -12.38 34.17 0.72
CA LYS A 379 -12.03 34.25 2.15
C LYS A 379 -11.77 32.87 2.79
N GLY A 380 -11.46 31.86 1.96
CA GLY A 380 -11.18 30.49 2.35
C GLY A 380 -12.37 29.66 2.82
N ILE A 381 -13.58 30.20 2.77
CA ILE A 381 -14.79 29.53 3.29
C ILE A 381 -14.98 28.12 2.67
N PRO A 382 -14.93 27.92 1.33
CA PRO A 382 -15.13 26.58 0.77
C PRO A 382 -14.07 25.56 1.19
N ILE A 383 -12.83 25.99 1.36
CA ILE A 383 -11.73 25.11 1.78
C ILE A 383 -11.85 24.72 3.26
N ILE A 384 -12.25 25.67 4.11
CA ILE A 384 -12.52 25.39 5.53
C ILE A 384 -13.70 24.42 5.65
N LEU A 385 -14.78 24.62 4.91
CA LEU A 385 -15.92 23.71 4.89
C LEU A 385 -15.49 22.31 4.42
N LEU A 386 -14.72 22.20 3.33
CA LEU A 386 -14.17 20.91 2.88
C LEU A 386 -13.33 20.25 3.98
N TRP A 387 -12.45 21.01 4.62
CA TRP A 387 -11.63 20.51 5.72
C TRP A 387 -12.49 20.04 6.91
N CYS A 388 -13.49 20.81 7.32
CA CYS A 388 -14.40 20.44 8.41
C CYS A 388 -15.18 19.15 8.09
N ILE A 389 -15.73 19.07 6.87
CA ILE A 389 -16.47 17.88 6.42
C ILE A 389 -15.55 16.66 6.39
N ALA A 390 -14.38 16.76 5.75
CA ALA A 390 -13.43 15.67 5.66
C ALA A 390 -12.93 15.22 7.04
N THR A 391 -12.60 16.17 7.94
CA THR A 391 -12.19 15.89 9.32
C THR A 391 -13.32 15.22 10.11
N GLY A 392 -14.56 15.68 9.95
CA GLY A 392 -15.73 15.08 10.58
C GLY A 392 -15.94 13.62 10.15
N PHE A 393 -15.83 13.33 8.87
CA PHE A 393 -15.90 11.95 8.36
C PHE A 393 -14.75 11.08 8.84
N LEU A 394 -13.50 11.60 8.84
CA LEU A 394 -12.35 10.87 9.37
C LEU A 394 -12.50 10.58 10.86
N ALA A 395 -12.91 11.58 11.65
CA ALA A 395 -13.10 11.43 13.08
C ALA A 395 -14.21 10.41 13.40
N ASN A 396 -15.35 10.48 12.71
CA ASN A 396 -16.43 9.52 12.87
C ASN A 396 -15.98 8.09 12.50
N SER A 397 -15.30 7.92 11.38
CA SER A 397 -14.76 6.63 10.96
C SER A 397 -13.66 6.14 11.92
N ALA A 398 -12.83 7.02 12.43
CA ALA A 398 -11.79 6.70 13.40
C ALA A 398 -12.39 6.19 14.72
N ILE A 399 -13.41 6.86 15.24
CA ILE A 399 -14.09 6.47 16.48
C ILE A 399 -14.73 5.08 16.35
N SER A 400 -15.37 4.80 15.22
CA SER A 400 -16.05 3.53 14.98
C SER A 400 -15.09 2.36 14.69
N ARG A 401 -13.87 2.62 14.24
CA ARG A 401 -12.92 1.61 13.79
C ARG A 401 -11.69 1.43 14.67
N THR A 402 -11.35 2.37 15.54
CA THR A 402 -10.10 2.33 16.29
C THR A 402 -10.00 1.10 17.18
N SER A 403 -8.84 0.45 17.16
CA SER A 403 -8.50 -0.69 18.03
C SER A 403 -7.62 -0.29 19.22
N LEU A 404 -7.38 0.99 19.44
CA LEU A 404 -6.52 1.43 20.55
C LEU A 404 -7.11 1.05 21.92
N SER A 405 -8.44 1.07 22.03
CA SER A 405 -9.18 0.69 23.24
C SER A 405 -9.72 -0.74 23.25
N ALA A 406 -9.78 -1.40 22.08
CA ALA A 406 -10.38 -2.72 21.89
C ALA A 406 -9.34 -3.78 21.46
N SER A 407 -9.79 -4.86 20.82
CA SER A 407 -8.91 -5.86 20.22
C SER A 407 -8.10 -5.26 19.08
N ALA A 408 -6.80 -5.57 19.03
CA ALA A 408 -5.94 -5.24 17.90
C ALA A 408 -6.21 -6.13 16.66
N LEU A 409 -7.03 -7.15 16.82
CA LEU A 409 -7.42 -8.08 15.75
C LEU A 409 -8.89 -7.88 15.42
N GLU A 410 -9.23 -7.91 14.14
CA GLU A 410 -10.60 -7.73 13.67
C GLU A 410 -11.48 -8.92 14.07
N ALA A 411 -12.40 -8.66 15.00
CA ALA A 411 -13.33 -9.67 15.49
C ALA A 411 -14.27 -10.12 14.36
N GLY A 412 -14.58 -11.41 14.32
CA GLY A 412 -15.45 -11.99 13.30
C GLY A 412 -14.81 -12.20 11.91
N VAL A 413 -13.61 -11.68 11.67
CA VAL A 413 -12.85 -11.91 10.42
C VAL A 413 -11.76 -12.95 10.66
N ILE A 414 -10.98 -12.79 11.72
CA ILE A 414 -9.89 -13.72 12.07
C ILE A 414 -10.48 -14.98 12.74
N PRO A 415 -10.15 -16.19 12.25
CA PRO A 415 -10.70 -17.46 12.76
C PRO A 415 -9.97 -17.93 14.04
N SER A 416 -9.87 -17.08 15.06
CA SER A 416 -9.04 -17.33 16.25
C SER A 416 -9.50 -18.55 17.05
N THR A 417 -10.81 -18.71 17.27
CA THR A 417 -11.40 -19.81 18.04
C THR A 417 -11.23 -21.16 17.34
N ALA A 418 -11.42 -21.20 16.04
CA ALA A 418 -11.19 -22.40 15.23
C ALA A 418 -9.71 -22.81 15.22
N VAL A 419 -8.79 -21.82 15.14
CA VAL A 419 -7.35 -22.09 15.23
C VAL A 419 -6.95 -22.55 16.63
N ASP A 420 -7.55 -22.01 17.70
CA ASP A 420 -7.34 -22.48 19.07
C ASP A 420 -7.76 -23.95 19.25
N TYR A 421 -8.81 -24.39 18.54
CA TYR A 421 -9.15 -25.82 18.50
C TYR A 421 -8.00 -26.65 17.90
N LEU A 422 -7.43 -26.25 16.74
CA LEU A 422 -6.29 -26.96 16.12
C LEU A 422 -5.06 -27.01 17.03
N VAL A 423 -4.73 -25.90 17.68
CA VAL A 423 -3.59 -25.81 18.60
C VAL A 423 -3.76 -26.76 19.81
N ARG A 424 -4.99 -26.88 20.33
CA ARG A 424 -5.28 -27.73 21.50
C ARG A 424 -5.42 -29.22 21.15
N SER A 425 -6.17 -29.52 20.09
CA SER A 425 -6.49 -30.90 19.72
C SER A 425 -5.39 -31.60 18.94
N LYS A 426 -4.52 -30.84 18.26
CA LYS A 426 -3.38 -31.33 17.46
C LYS A 426 -3.75 -32.56 16.59
N PRO A 427 -4.76 -32.46 15.74
CA PRO A 427 -5.18 -33.60 14.93
C PRO A 427 -4.05 -34.06 14.00
N ALA A 428 -3.99 -35.36 13.74
CA ALA A 428 -2.97 -35.98 12.89
C ALA A 428 -3.23 -35.68 11.39
N GLY A 429 -2.15 -35.66 10.62
CA GLY A 429 -2.16 -35.40 9.18
C GLY A 429 -1.94 -33.94 8.82
N ASN A 430 -1.73 -33.68 7.53
CA ASN A 430 -1.51 -32.35 7.02
C ASN A 430 -2.82 -31.54 7.01
N VAL A 431 -2.71 -30.22 7.24
CA VAL A 431 -3.84 -29.29 7.26
C VAL A 431 -4.04 -28.72 5.85
N TYR A 432 -5.17 -29.03 5.23
CA TYR A 432 -5.68 -28.29 4.08
C TYR A 432 -6.51 -27.11 4.58
N ASN A 433 -6.22 -25.91 4.09
CA ASN A 433 -6.82 -24.69 4.62
C ASN A 433 -7.39 -23.79 3.53
N TYR A 434 -8.38 -22.97 3.92
CA TYR A 434 -8.85 -21.87 3.10
C TYR A 434 -7.73 -20.86 2.84
N PHE A 435 -7.62 -20.42 1.59
CA PHE A 435 -6.54 -19.57 1.08
C PHE A 435 -6.33 -18.31 1.94
N GLU A 436 -7.41 -17.55 2.23
CA GLU A 436 -7.32 -16.31 2.99
C GLU A 436 -6.90 -16.50 4.45
N TYR A 437 -7.09 -17.70 5.01
CA TYR A 437 -6.67 -18.01 6.39
C TYR A 437 -5.18 -18.35 6.49
N GLY A 438 -4.53 -18.66 5.36
CA GLY A 438 -3.19 -19.25 5.33
C GLY A 438 -2.13 -18.45 6.07
N GLY A 439 -2.06 -17.14 5.85
CA GLY A 439 -1.09 -16.28 6.55
C GLY A 439 -1.23 -16.35 8.07
N TYR A 440 -2.46 -16.24 8.59
CA TYR A 440 -2.74 -16.33 10.02
C TYR A 440 -2.51 -17.74 10.57
N LEU A 441 -2.90 -18.79 9.83
CA LEU A 441 -2.64 -20.16 10.23
C LEU A 441 -1.14 -20.46 10.32
N SER A 442 -0.38 -20.08 9.30
CA SER A 442 1.08 -20.30 9.31
C SER A 442 1.76 -19.60 10.48
N TRP A 443 1.25 -18.44 10.91
CA TRP A 443 1.71 -17.76 12.11
C TRP A 443 1.38 -18.51 13.40
N ARG A 444 0.13 -19.00 13.53
CA ARG A 444 -0.38 -19.60 14.77
C ARG A 444 0.04 -21.05 14.95
N LEU A 445 0.14 -21.82 13.86
CA LEU A 445 0.46 -23.25 13.88
C LEU A 445 1.97 -23.54 13.78
N TYR A 446 2.81 -22.53 13.50
CA TYR A 446 4.25 -22.72 13.40
C TYR A 446 4.82 -23.55 14.59
N PRO A 447 5.68 -24.58 14.35
CA PRO A 447 6.37 -24.93 13.10
C PRO A 447 5.58 -25.85 12.15
N GLN A 448 4.31 -26.21 12.45
CA GLN A 448 3.49 -27.00 11.56
C GLN A 448 3.25 -26.26 10.24
N LYS A 449 3.54 -26.92 9.12
CA LYS A 449 3.28 -26.38 7.78
C LYS A 449 1.81 -26.54 7.41
N ILE A 450 1.33 -25.64 6.54
CA ILE A 450 -0.04 -25.62 6.00
C ILE A 450 -0.02 -25.84 4.47
N PHE A 451 -1.21 -25.90 3.82
CA PHE A 451 -1.30 -26.17 2.39
C PHE A 451 -0.98 -24.93 1.55
N ILE A 452 -1.64 -23.81 1.81
CA ILE A 452 -1.57 -22.61 0.95
C ILE A 452 -1.74 -21.32 1.78
N ASP A 453 -1.16 -20.22 1.29
CA ASP A 453 -1.40 -18.88 1.82
C ASP A 453 -1.43 -17.81 0.70
N GLN A 454 -1.67 -16.56 1.04
CA GLN A 454 -1.84 -15.44 0.12
C GLN A 454 -0.58 -15.09 -0.69
N ARG A 455 0.59 -15.69 -0.39
CA ARG A 455 1.81 -15.50 -1.18
C ARG A 455 1.70 -16.05 -2.59
N ASN A 456 0.82 -17.04 -2.83
CA ASN A 456 0.65 -17.67 -4.15
C ASN A 456 2.00 -18.10 -4.76
N LEU A 457 2.80 -18.87 -4.01
CA LEU A 457 4.16 -19.21 -4.42
C LEU A 457 4.22 -20.14 -5.64
N SER A 458 3.19 -20.98 -5.87
CA SER A 458 3.16 -21.94 -6.96
C SER A 458 1.81 -21.95 -7.67
N TRP A 459 1.84 -21.82 -9.00
CA TRP A 459 0.62 -21.94 -9.82
C TRP A 459 0.00 -23.33 -9.73
N ASN A 460 0.82 -24.38 -9.73
CA ASN A 460 0.32 -25.75 -9.60
C ASN A 460 -0.41 -25.97 -8.26
N THR A 461 0.12 -25.43 -7.17
CA THR A 461 -0.54 -25.49 -5.86
C THR A 461 -1.88 -24.75 -5.89
N TYR A 462 -1.95 -23.58 -6.55
CA TYR A 462 -3.18 -22.84 -6.71
C TYR A 462 -4.22 -23.58 -7.56
N GLU A 463 -3.81 -24.27 -8.63
CA GLU A 463 -4.70 -25.11 -9.43
C GLU A 463 -5.24 -26.30 -8.62
N GLU A 464 -4.41 -27.00 -7.85
CA GLU A 464 -4.82 -28.07 -6.95
C GLU A 464 -5.77 -27.55 -5.85
N TYR A 465 -5.51 -26.35 -5.30
CA TYR A 465 -6.43 -25.68 -4.40
C TYR A 465 -7.79 -25.42 -5.10
N SER A 466 -7.77 -24.92 -6.31
CA SER A 466 -8.98 -24.62 -7.10
C SER A 466 -9.77 -25.89 -7.47
N GLN A 467 -9.12 -27.03 -7.68
CA GLN A 467 -9.78 -28.32 -7.86
C GLN A 467 -10.56 -28.72 -6.60
N CYS A 468 -9.91 -28.67 -5.45
CA CYS A 468 -10.56 -28.96 -4.16
C CYS A 468 -11.74 -28.01 -3.88
N TRP A 469 -11.58 -26.71 -4.15
CA TRP A 469 -12.64 -25.72 -4.01
C TRP A 469 -13.89 -26.08 -4.87
N ARG A 470 -13.68 -26.62 -6.07
CA ARG A 470 -14.77 -27.11 -6.94
C ARG A 470 -15.38 -28.43 -6.48
N GLY A 471 -14.86 -29.05 -5.41
CA GLY A 471 -15.33 -30.30 -4.83
C GLY A 471 -14.57 -31.56 -5.29
N ASP A 472 -13.58 -31.43 -6.16
CA ASP A 472 -12.71 -32.54 -6.63
C ASP A 472 -11.44 -32.60 -5.76
N TYR A 473 -11.58 -33.11 -4.54
CA TYR A 473 -10.52 -33.08 -3.52
C TYR A 473 -9.79 -34.41 -3.30
N ALA A 474 -10.37 -35.56 -3.67
CA ALA A 474 -9.85 -36.87 -3.28
C ALA A 474 -8.40 -37.12 -3.71
N LYS A 475 -8.05 -36.78 -4.96
CA LYS A 475 -6.70 -36.95 -5.51
C LYS A 475 -5.68 -36.07 -4.79
N VAL A 476 -6.02 -34.80 -4.56
CA VAL A 476 -5.15 -33.81 -3.88
C VAL A 476 -4.96 -34.22 -2.42
N PHE A 477 -6.03 -34.60 -1.75
CA PHE A 477 -5.97 -35.03 -0.35
C PHE A 477 -5.13 -36.31 -0.16
N GLY A 478 -5.23 -37.25 -1.09
CA GLY A 478 -4.36 -38.45 -1.11
C GLY A 478 -2.88 -38.08 -1.32
N LYS A 479 -2.59 -37.24 -2.34
CA LYS A 479 -1.23 -36.78 -2.66
C LYS A 479 -0.53 -36.14 -1.46
N TYR A 480 -1.22 -35.28 -0.75
CA TYR A 480 -0.64 -34.51 0.35
C TYR A 480 -0.93 -35.11 1.74
N ARG A 481 -1.52 -36.30 1.83
CA ARG A 481 -1.87 -36.97 3.11
C ARG A 481 -2.64 -36.03 4.05
N ILE A 482 -3.69 -35.38 3.48
CA ILE A 482 -4.53 -34.47 4.25
C ILE A 482 -5.30 -35.25 5.31
N GLY A 483 -5.17 -34.84 6.57
CA GLY A 483 -5.90 -35.38 7.71
C GLY A 483 -6.85 -34.38 8.35
N VAL A 484 -6.70 -33.11 8.00
CA VAL A 484 -7.48 -31.99 8.56
C VAL A 484 -7.87 -31.03 7.44
N VAL A 485 -9.13 -30.59 7.41
CA VAL A 485 -9.59 -29.54 6.50
C VAL A 485 -10.17 -28.41 7.33
N PHE A 486 -9.61 -27.22 7.20
CA PHE A 486 -10.08 -26.02 7.87
C PHE A 486 -10.59 -25.01 6.83
N TYR A 487 -11.88 -24.74 6.85
CA TYR A 487 -12.53 -23.98 5.79
C TYR A 487 -13.69 -23.10 6.33
N PRO A 488 -14.01 -21.95 5.71
CA PRO A 488 -15.24 -21.25 5.97
C PRO A 488 -16.43 -22.05 5.39
N VAL A 489 -17.55 -22.04 6.07
CA VAL A 489 -18.77 -22.76 5.63
C VAL A 489 -19.30 -22.17 4.33
N HIS A 490 -19.25 -20.85 4.23
CA HIS A 490 -19.76 -20.10 3.08
C HIS A 490 -18.62 -19.50 2.25
N GLU A 491 -18.78 -19.54 0.94
CA GLU A 491 -17.86 -18.87 0.01
C GLU A 491 -17.97 -17.36 0.15
N ILE A 492 -16.83 -16.68 0.27
CA ILE A 492 -16.74 -15.22 0.31
C ILE A 492 -16.39 -14.72 -1.11
N PRO A 493 -17.11 -13.73 -1.70
CA PRO A 493 -18.22 -12.96 -1.12
C PRO A 493 -19.63 -13.52 -1.40
N SER A 494 -19.77 -14.67 -2.09
CA SER A 494 -21.06 -15.13 -2.62
C SER A 494 -22.07 -15.53 -1.53
N GLY A 495 -21.62 -15.84 -0.33
CA GLY A 495 -22.45 -16.35 0.77
C GLY A 495 -23.00 -17.77 0.53
N LYS A 496 -22.67 -18.44 -0.58
CA LYS A 496 -23.12 -19.80 -0.89
C LYS A 496 -22.34 -20.83 -0.09
N LEU A 497 -22.96 -21.97 0.17
CA LEU A 497 -22.27 -23.11 0.76
C LEU A 497 -21.08 -23.52 -0.11
N SER A 498 -19.91 -23.63 0.52
CA SER A 498 -18.71 -24.12 -0.17
C SER A 498 -18.92 -25.55 -0.68
N ARG A 499 -18.61 -25.80 -1.95
CA ARG A 499 -18.73 -27.14 -2.56
C ARG A 499 -17.85 -28.16 -1.85
N LEU A 500 -16.66 -27.77 -1.42
CA LEU A 500 -15.77 -28.61 -0.62
C LEU A 500 -16.42 -29.00 0.69
N VAL A 501 -16.98 -28.05 1.43
CA VAL A 501 -17.69 -28.30 2.69
C VAL A 501 -18.90 -29.22 2.48
N GLY A 502 -19.72 -28.96 1.45
CA GLY A 502 -20.85 -29.82 1.10
C GLY A 502 -20.41 -31.25 0.76
N GLY A 503 -19.32 -31.42 0.02
CA GLY A 503 -18.74 -32.74 -0.28
C GLY A 503 -18.30 -33.49 0.98
N LEU A 504 -17.56 -32.82 1.87
CA LEU A 504 -17.05 -33.41 3.11
C LEU A 504 -18.15 -33.73 4.14
N LEU A 505 -19.24 -32.97 4.15
CA LEU A 505 -20.42 -33.29 4.98
C LEU A 505 -21.06 -34.62 4.57
N ASN A 506 -21.00 -35.00 3.31
CA ASN A 506 -21.53 -36.26 2.79
C ASN A 506 -20.52 -37.43 2.81
N ASP A 507 -19.22 -37.13 2.95
CA ASP A 507 -18.18 -38.14 2.94
C ASP A 507 -18.04 -38.83 4.32
N LYS A 508 -18.24 -40.16 4.35
CA LYS A 508 -18.19 -40.98 5.58
C LYS A 508 -16.78 -41.07 6.19
N GLN A 509 -15.73 -40.77 5.43
CA GLN A 509 -14.35 -40.81 5.94
C GLN A 509 -13.99 -39.61 6.83
N TRP A 510 -14.84 -38.57 6.82
CA TRP A 510 -14.58 -37.32 7.52
C TRP A 510 -15.61 -37.07 8.63
N GLY A 511 -15.12 -36.70 9.81
CA GLY A 511 -15.90 -36.21 10.95
C GLY A 511 -15.78 -34.71 11.11
N VAL A 512 -16.70 -34.07 11.82
CA VAL A 512 -16.64 -32.66 12.19
C VAL A 512 -16.02 -32.53 13.57
N GLY A 513 -14.82 -31.96 13.66
CA GLY A 513 -14.12 -31.69 14.93
C GLY A 513 -14.51 -30.35 15.54
N TYR A 514 -14.82 -29.33 14.69
CA TYR A 514 -15.18 -28.00 15.13
C TYR A 514 -16.17 -27.34 14.18
N TYR A 515 -17.09 -26.56 14.74
CA TYR A 515 -18.02 -25.71 14.00
C TYR A 515 -18.52 -24.57 14.90
N ASP A 516 -18.53 -23.33 14.40
CA ASP A 516 -19.00 -22.14 15.13
C ASP A 516 -20.03 -21.29 14.35
N GLY A 517 -20.59 -21.82 13.25
CA GLY A 517 -21.50 -21.10 12.35
C GLY A 517 -20.82 -20.47 11.15
N ARG A 518 -19.57 -20.03 11.28
CA ARG A 518 -18.75 -19.46 10.21
C ARG A 518 -17.69 -20.43 9.71
N ASP A 519 -16.94 -21.02 10.61
CA ASP A 519 -15.81 -21.87 10.33
C ASP A 519 -16.11 -23.33 10.69
N ILE A 520 -15.58 -24.25 9.87
CA ILE A 520 -15.70 -25.68 10.10
C ILE A 520 -14.33 -26.35 9.96
N ILE A 521 -14.08 -27.33 10.86
CA ILE A 521 -12.88 -28.19 10.77
C ILE A 521 -13.35 -29.62 10.64
N PHE A 522 -12.99 -30.25 9.52
CA PHE A 522 -13.12 -31.67 9.31
C PHE A 522 -11.84 -32.39 9.69
N ILE A 523 -11.98 -33.57 10.26
CA ILE A 523 -10.87 -34.47 10.61
C ILE A 523 -11.13 -35.84 9.99
N LYS A 524 -10.05 -36.44 9.45
CA LYS A 524 -10.11 -37.75 8.81
C LYS A 524 -10.18 -38.83 9.86
N LEU A 525 -11.18 -39.70 9.80
CA LEU A 525 -11.54 -40.62 10.88
C LEU A 525 -10.55 -41.78 11.07
N ASP A 526 -9.92 -42.27 9.99
CA ASP A 526 -8.97 -43.38 10.02
C ASP A 526 -7.70 -43.09 10.85
N ILE A 527 -7.32 -41.81 10.97
CA ILE A 527 -6.11 -41.39 11.70
C ILE A 527 -6.40 -40.55 12.95
N ASN A 528 -7.66 -40.14 13.17
CA ASN A 528 -8.07 -39.23 14.25
C ASN A 528 -9.31 -39.76 15.02
N GLY A 529 -9.58 -41.06 14.99
CA GLY A 529 -10.79 -41.64 15.58
C GLY A 529 -10.92 -41.48 17.10
N ASN A 530 -9.87 -41.05 17.80
CA ASN A 530 -9.84 -40.76 19.22
C ASN A 530 -10.24 -39.32 19.61
N LEU A 531 -10.41 -38.44 18.64
CA LEU A 531 -10.79 -37.05 18.91
C LEU A 531 -12.31 -36.91 19.06
N PRO A 532 -12.76 -36.01 19.95
CA PRO A 532 -14.19 -35.74 20.09
C PRO A 532 -14.78 -35.14 18.81
N LEU A 533 -15.91 -35.66 18.36
CA LEU A 533 -16.60 -35.27 17.17
C LEU A 533 -17.94 -34.61 17.51
N LEU A 534 -18.29 -33.60 16.73
CA LEU A 534 -19.64 -33.03 16.71
C LEU A 534 -20.60 -33.96 15.92
N ASN A 535 -21.88 -33.88 16.24
CA ASN A 535 -22.92 -34.58 15.47
C ASN A 535 -23.00 -33.99 14.06
N LYS A 536 -22.42 -34.67 13.08
CA LYS A 536 -22.32 -34.19 11.70
C LYS A 536 -23.68 -33.92 11.03
N PRO A 537 -24.73 -34.77 11.16
CA PRO A 537 -26.08 -34.45 10.70
C PRO A 537 -26.64 -33.16 11.32
N ALA A 538 -26.49 -32.96 12.63
CA ALA A 538 -26.97 -31.76 13.30
C ALA A 538 -26.25 -30.49 12.82
N VAL A 539 -24.92 -30.58 12.57
CA VAL A 539 -24.13 -29.48 11.97
C VAL A 539 -24.63 -29.18 10.56
N ALA A 540 -24.86 -30.20 9.73
CA ALA A 540 -25.37 -30.02 8.37
C ALA A 540 -26.76 -29.35 8.36
N GLU A 541 -27.66 -29.77 9.26
CA GLU A 541 -29.01 -29.16 9.40
C GLU A 541 -28.90 -27.69 9.84
N ASN A 542 -28.00 -27.38 10.77
CA ASN A 542 -27.76 -26.00 11.21
C ASN A 542 -27.26 -25.10 10.06
N ILE A 543 -26.31 -25.59 9.26
CA ILE A 543 -25.81 -24.88 8.08
C ILE A 543 -26.95 -24.58 7.10
N VAL A 544 -27.81 -25.57 6.80
CA VAL A 544 -28.94 -25.39 5.87
C VAL A 544 -29.94 -24.37 6.38
N ARG A 545 -30.28 -24.38 7.68
CA ARG A 545 -31.19 -23.38 8.28
C ARG A 545 -30.67 -21.95 8.10
N HIS A 546 -29.36 -21.72 8.26
CA HIS A 546 -28.77 -20.39 8.08
C HIS A 546 -28.66 -19.95 6.61
N LEU A 547 -28.83 -20.85 5.65
CA LEU A 547 -28.89 -20.52 4.22
C LEU A 547 -30.25 -20.00 3.78
N HIS A 548 -31.33 -20.32 4.53
CA HIS A 548 -32.70 -20.00 4.18
C HIS A 548 -33.34 -18.92 5.08
N GLY A 549 -32.64 -18.42 6.07
CA GLY A 549 -33.02 -17.30 6.94
C GLY A 549 -32.24 -16.05 6.64
#